data_78173a88eb5964784c6099d4534faf07
#
_entry.id   78173a88eb5964784c6099d4534faf07
#
_cell.length_a   1.000
_cell.length_b   1.000
_cell.length_c   1.000
_cell.angle_alpha   90.00
_cell.angle_beta   90.00
_cell.angle_gamma   90.00
#
_symmetry.space_group_name_H-M   'P 1'
#
loop_
_entity.id
_entity.type
_entity.pdbx_description
1 polymer ?
#
loop_
_entity_poly.entity_id
_entity_poly.type
_entity_poly.pdbx_seq_one_letter_code
_entity_poly.pdbx_strand_id
1 'polypeptide(L)'
;PDTVGTGGDSHTRFPIGISFPAGSGLVAFGAALGVIPLDMPESVLVRFSGKMQPGITLRDLVNAIPYAAIQKGLLTVEKEGKKNVFSGRCLEIEGLSDLKIEQAFELSDASAERSASGCTVLLDEAPIIEYLNSNIVLLRWLISEGYGDPRTLERRAQKMEEWIKDPVLLKPDKNAKYAEIIEINLDEITEPLLACPNDPDDIKTLSEIGEQKIDEVFIGSCMTNIGHFRAAGKLLENASELPTRLWISPPTRMDKFQLEEEGFYEIYKNAGVRTEIPGCSLCMGNQARVEPNCTVVSTSTRNFPNRLGDGANVYLSSAELAAITSILGKLPSLDEYHSYMKNINTMSEDIFKYMNCLLYTSPSPRDLRASR
;
A
#
# COMPACT_ATOMS: atom_id res chain seq x y z
N PRO A 1 -17.88 -6.99 3.20
CA PRO A 1 -18.42 -5.66 2.93
C PRO A 1 -19.48 -5.27 3.97
N ASP A 2 -19.86 -4.00 4.06
CA ASP A 2 -20.95 -3.47 4.90
C ASP A 2 -20.78 -3.69 6.40
N THR A 3 -19.57 -3.83 6.89
CA THR A 3 -19.28 -4.01 8.32
C THR A 3 -18.29 -2.97 8.81
N VAL A 4 -18.36 -2.74 10.12
CA VAL A 4 -17.35 -1.98 10.85
C VAL A 4 -16.38 -2.94 11.49
N GLY A 5 -15.08 -2.76 11.20
CA GLY A 5 -14.00 -3.58 11.74
C GLY A 5 -13.11 -2.79 12.69
N THR A 6 -12.41 -3.50 13.56
CA THR A 6 -11.36 -2.92 14.38
C THR A 6 -10.18 -3.86 14.53
N GLY A 7 -9.01 -3.32 14.78
CA GLY A 7 -7.80 -4.07 15.04
C GLY A 7 -6.76 -3.24 15.77
N GLY A 8 -5.75 -3.91 16.34
CA GLY A 8 -4.73 -3.29 17.19
C GLY A 8 -3.59 -2.60 16.43
N ASP A 9 -3.56 -2.69 15.11
CA ASP A 9 -2.55 -2.05 14.27
C ASP A 9 -3.08 -0.73 13.69
N SER A 10 -2.23 0.29 13.58
CA SER A 10 -2.58 1.59 12.98
C SER A 10 -3.01 1.50 11.52
N HIS A 11 -2.56 0.45 10.81
CA HIS A 11 -2.92 0.11 9.44
C HIS A 11 -4.14 -0.82 9.33
N THR A 12 -4.98 -0.92 10.36
CA THR A 12 -6.29 -1.57 10.29
C THR A 12 -7.25 -0.66 9.53
N ARG A 13 -7.13 -0.64 8.19
CA ARG A 13 -7.83 0.29 7.30
C ARG A 13 -8.25 -0.40 6.02
N PHE A 14 -9.13 -1.38 6.17
CA PHE A 14 -9.61 -2.13 5.02
C PHE A 14 -10.56 -1.27 4.16
N PRO A 15 -10.40 -1.23 2.82
CA PRO A 15 -11.09 -0.26 1.96
C PRO A 15 -12.58 -0.54 1.78
N ILE A 16 -13.03 -1.80 1.94
CA ILE A 16 -14.42 -2.19 1.80
C ILE A 16 -15.09 -2.19 3.17
N GLY A 17 -16.07 -1.34 3.37
CA GLY A 17 -16.62 -1.03 4.68
C GLY A 17 -15.76 0.00 5.41
N ILE A 18 -15.81 0.04 6.73
CA ILE A 18 -15.05 0.99 7.54
C ILE A 18 -14.25 0.22 8.59
N SER A 19 -12.96 0.50 8.70
CA SER A 19 -12.09 -0.06 9.73
C SER A 19 -11.46 1.05 10.57
N PHE A 20 -11.52 0.87 11.87
CA PHE A 20 -10.91 1.78 12.84
C PHE A 20 -9.79 1.08 13.61
N PRO A 21 -8.56 1.60 13.60
CA PRO A 21 -7.53 1.13 14.51
C PRO A 21 -7.90 1.48 15.95
N ALA A 22 -7.62 0.57 16.86
CA ALA A 22 -7.85 0.77 18.28
C ALA A 22 -6.68 0.22 19.10
N GLY A 23 -6.46 0.75 20.29
CA GLY A 23 -5.48 0.19 21.19
C GLY A 23 -5.83 -1.26 21.57
N SER A 24 -4.81 -2.09 21.79
CA SER A 24 -4.99 -3.52 22.07
C SER A 24 -5.96 -3.80 23.24
N GLY A 25 -5.98 -2.94 24.25
CA GLY A 25 -6.95 -3.03 25.37
C GLY A 25 -8.40 -2.84 24.92
N LEU A 26 -8.65 -1.87 24.01
CA LEU A 26 -10.00 -1.64 23.47
C LEU A 26 -10.43 -2.77 22.52
N VAL A 27 -9.49 -3.32 21.73
CA VAL A 27 -9.76 -4.49 20.90
C VAL A 27 -10.12 -5.71 21.77
N ALA A 28 -9.37 -5.95 22.86
CA ALA A 28 -9.66 -7.02 23.81
C ALA A 28 -11.03 -6.82 24.51
N PHE A 29 -11.35 -5.58 24.89
CA PHE A 29 -12.66 -5.22 25.44
C PHE A 29 -13.80 -5.57 24.45
N GLY A 30 -13.65 -5.15 23.19
CA GLY A 30 -14.61 -5.47 22.13
C GLY A 30 -14.74 -6.97 21.86
N ALA A 31 -13.63 -7.71 21.89
CA ALA A 31 -13.65 -9.17 21.74
C ALA A 31 -14.38 -9.86 22.90
N ALA A 32 -14.25 -9.34 24.12
CA ALA A 32 -14.90 -9.91 25.32
C ALA A 32 -16.39 -9.59 25.41
N LEU A 33 -16.78 -8.36 25.06
CA LEU A 33 -18.15 -7.85 25.27
C LEU A 33 -18.99 -7.79 23.99
N GLY A 34 -18.37 -7.94 22.81
CA GLY A 34 -19.05 -7.83 21.52
C GLY A 34 -19.39 -6.40 21.09
N VAL A 35 -18.94 -5.38 21.83
CA VAL A 35 -19.21 -3.97 21.56
C VAL A 35 -17.96 -3.13 21.83
N ILE A 36 -17.80 -2.04 21.07
CA ILE A 36 -16.76 -1.03 21.27
C ILE A 36 -17.42 0.35 21.24
N PRO A 37 -17.20 1.22 22.25
CA PRO A 37 -17.64 2.60 22.19
C PRO A 37 -16.84 3.34 21.10
N LEU A 38 -17.54 4.11 20.27
CA LEU A 38 -16.96 4.87 19.18
C LEU A 38 -17.73 6.19 19.03
N ASP A 39 -17.02 7.31 19.10
CA ASP A 39 -17.54 8.59 18.65
C ASP A 39 -17.47 8.63 17.13
N MET A 40 -18.59 8.90 16.46
CA MET A 40 -18.64 9.00 14.99
C MET A 40 -17.79 10.20 14.52
N PRO A 41 -16.71 9.98 13.79
CA PRO A 41 -15.90 11.06 13.26
C PRO A 41 -16.62 11.78 12.12
N GLU A 42 -16.31 13.05 11.92
CA GLU A 42 -16.61 13.72 10.64
C GLU A 42 -15.84 13.03 9.50
N SER A 43 -16.30 13.25 8.27
CA SER A 43 -15.60 12.74 7.08
C SER A 43 -14.94 13.87 6.29
N VAL A 44 -13.82 13.56 5.68
CA VAL A 44 -13.17 14.33 4.61
C VAL A 44 -13.31 13.53 3.33
N LEU A 45 -13.87 14.14 2.29
CA LEU A 45 -13.98 13.51 0.97
C LEU A 45 -12.77 13.86 0.12
N VAL A 46 -12.12 12.85 -0.44
CA VAL A 46 -11.13 12.99 -1.53
C VAL A 46 -11.74 12.47 -2.81
N ARG A 47 -11.88 13.34 -3.79
CA ARG A 47 -12.47 13.03 -5.08
C ARG A 47 -11.40 13.09 -6.17
N PHE A 48 -11.13 11.95 -6.78
CA PHE A 48 -10.29 11.86 -7.97
C PHE A 48 -11.13 12.04 -9.24
N SER A 49 -10.53 12.69 -10.24
CA SER A 49 -11.11 12.86 -11.58
C SER A 49 -10.00 12.76 -12.63
N GLY A 50 -10.36 12.67 -13.91
CA GLY A 50 -9.40 12.52 -15.00
C GLY A 50 -8.85 11.09 -15.11
N LYS A 51 -7.70 10.93 -15.73
CA LYS A 51 -7.04 9.64 -15.98
C LYS A 51 -5.61 9.65 -15.46
N MET A 52 -5.20 8.51 -14.90
CA MET A 52 -3.82 8.31 -14.49
C MET A 52 -2.87 8.42 -15.68
N GLN A 53 -1.84 9.24 -15.55
CA GLN A 53 -0.89 9.52 -16.62
C GLN A 53 0.17 8.40 -16.72
N PRO A 54 0.77 8.19 -17.91
CA PRO A 54 1.85 7.20 -18.07
C PRO A 54 3.03 7.50 -17.13
N GLY A 55 3.49 6.47 -16.43
CA GLY A 55 4.57 6.59 -15.44
C GLY A 55 4.10 6.95 -14.03
N ILE A 56 2.83 7.33 -13.86
CA ILE A 56 2.25 7.54 -12.54
C ILE A 56 1.79 6.20 -11.96
N THR A 57 2.06 6.01 -10.70
CA THR A 57 1.77 4.78 -9.96
C THR A 57 0.72 5.04 -8.88
N LEU A 58 0.21 3.98 -8.29
CA LEU A 58 -0.73 4.13 -7.18
C LEU A 58 -0.11 4.85 -5.98
N ARG A 59 1.19 4.70 -5.75
CA ARG A 59 1.91 5.41 -4.69
C ARG A 59 1.89 6.93 -4.91
N ASP A 60 1.92 7.37 -6.15
CA ASP A 60 1.81 8.80 -6.46
C ASP A 60 0.41 9.32 -6.11
N LEU A 61 -0.64 8.52 -6.31
CA LEU A 61 -1.99 8.85 -5.87
C LEU A 61 -2.09 8.95 -4.34
N VAL A 62 -1.44 8.05 -3.62
CA VAL A 62 -1.31 8.12 -2.15
C VAL A 62 -0.68 9.45 -1.72
N ASN A 63 0.38 9.86 -2.39
CA ASN A 63 1.10 11.10 -2.09
C ASN A 63 0.36 12.36 -2.60
N ALA A 64 -0.48 12.23 -3.64
CA ALA A 64 -1.28 13.34 -4.16
C ALA A 64 -2.31 13.85 -3.13
N ILE A 65 -2.79 13.01 -2.22
CA ILE A 65 -3.76 13.41 -1.19
C ILE A 65 -3.16 14.47 -0.24
N PRO A 66 -2.04 14.23 0.45
CA PRO A 66 -1.42 15.26 1.27
C PRO A 66 -0.88 16.43 0.44
N TYR A 67 -0.37 16.19 -0.78
CA TYR A 67 0.10 17.25 -1.66
C TYR A 67 -1.03 18.25 -1.97
N ALA A 68 -2.19 17.78 -2.40
CA ALA A 68 -3.36 18.62 -2.65
C ALA A 68 -3.85 19.37 -1.38
N ALA A 69 -3.81 18.70 -0.22
CA ALA A 69 -4.19 19.31 1.05
C ALA A 69 -3.22 20.44 1.45
N ILE A 70 -1.91 20.27 1.18
CA ILE A 70 -0.90 21.32 1.42
C ILE A 70 -1.15 22.51 0.51
N GLN A 71 -1.35 22.28 -0.79
CA GLN A 71 -1.63 23.35 -1.76
C GLN A 71 -2.88 24.18 -1.39
N LYS A 72 -3.85 23.55 -0.74
CA LYS A 72 -5.07 24.22 -0.24
C LYS A 72 -4.91 24.83 1.17
N GLY A 73 -3.74 24.71 1.80
CA GLY A 73 -3.50 25.18 3.17
C GLY A 73 -4.28 24.44 4.26
N LEU A 74 -4.74 23.22 3.97
CA LEU A 74 -5.48 22.31 4.85
C LEU A 74 -4.56 21.38 5.66
N LEU A 75 -3.33 21.20 5.20
CA LEU A 75 -2.27 20.44 5.84
C LEU A 75 -1.00 21.29 5.84
N THR A 76 -0.25 21.31 6.96
CA THR A 76 1.04 21.97 7.04
C THR A 76 2.12 20.98 7.43
N VAL A 77 3.32 21.15 6.89
CA VAL A 77 4.50 20.35 7.23
C VAL A 77 5.09 20.80 8.57
N GLU A 78 5.02 22.08 8.87
CA GLU A 78 5.52 22.66 10.12
C GLU A 78 4.85 22.03 11.35
N LYS A 79 5.65 21.68 12.35
CA LYS A 79 5.15 21.01 13.57
C LYS A 79 4.44 21.96 14.52
N GLU A 80 4.90 23.20 14.62
CA GLU A 80 4.28 24.21 15.45
C GLU A 80 3.02 24.76 14.77
N GLY A 81 1.88 24.65 15.45
CA GLY A 81 0.58 25.05 14.88
C GLY A 81 0.11 24.18 13.71
N LYS A 82 0.57 22.92 13.64
CA LYS A 82 0.25 21.99 12.53
C LYS A 82 -1.25 21.92 12.27
N LYS A 83 -1.66 22.32 11.06
CA LYS A 83 -2.98 22.02 10.53
C LYS A 83 -2.96 20.61 9.94
N ASN A 84 -4.01 19.85 10.19
CA ASN A 84 -4.20 18.55 9.58
C ASN A 84 -5.71 18.26 9.46
N VAL A 85 -6.25 18.48 8.28
CA VAL A 85 -7.67 18.30 7.99
C VAL A 85 -8.13 16.86 8.19
N PHE A 86 -7.23 15.89 8.08
CA PHE A 86 -7.53 14.46 8.20
C PHE A 86 -7.57 13.96 9.64
N SER A 87 -6.91 14.69 10.56
CA SER A 87 -6.74 14.22 11.94
C SER A 87 -8.06 13.99 12.65
N GLY A 88 -8.26 12.77 13.14
CA GLY A 88 -9.47 12.37 13.85
C GLY A 88 -10.71 12.19 12.97
N ARG A 89 -10.61 12.35 11.63
CA ARG A 89 -11.70 12.21 10.67
C ARG A 89 -11.62 10.91 9.88
N CYS A 90 -12.75 10.48 9.35
CA CYS A 90 -12.80 9.39 8.38
C CYS A 90 -12.44 9.94 6.99
N LEU A 91 -11.55 9.26 6.28
CA LEU A 91 -11.22 9.59 4.90
C LEU A 91 -12.10 8.77 3.97
N GLU A 92 -12.89 9.43 3.14
CA GLU A 92 -13.68 8.82 2.08
C GLU A 92 -13.05 9.13 0.73
N ILE A 93 -12.77 8.11 -0.08
CA ILE A 93 -12.11 8.26 -1.39
C ILE A 93 -13.07 7.80 -2.47
N GLU A 94 -13.25 8.63 -3.52
CA GLU A 94 -14.07 8.32 -4.69
C GLU A 94 -13.39 8.71 -6.01
N GLY A 95 -13.92 8.23 -7.14
CA GLY A 95 -13.39 8.52 -8.47
C GLY A 95 -12.36 7.50 -8.98
N LEU A 96 -12.15 6.40 -8.26
CA LEU A 96 -11.24 5.31 -8.58
C LEU A 96 -11.95 3.96 -8.44
N SER A 97 -13.17 3.86 -8.95
CA SER A 97 -14.10 2.77 -8.64
C SER A 97 -13.69 1.40 -9.20
N ASP A 98 -12.82 1.37 -10.20
CA ASP A 98 -12.31 0.18 -10.90
C ASP A 98 -11.03 -0.40 -10.30
N LEU A 99 -10.47 0.23 -9.27
CA LEU A 99 -9.29 -0.29 -8.58
C LEU A 99 -9.56 -1.70 -8.02
N LYS A 100 -8.54 -2.56 -8.12
CA LYS A 100 -8.54 -3.83 -7.39
C LYS A 100 -8.48 -3.58 -5.88
N ILE A 101 -8.97 -4.51 -5.08
CA ILE A 101 -9.02 -4.35 -3.62
C ILE A 101 -7.62 -4.10 -3.02
N GLU A 102 -6.60 -4.77 -3.53
CA GLU A 102 -5.21 -4.60 -3.10
C GLU A 102 -4.69 -3.18 -3.40
N GLN A 103 -5.11 -2.59 -4.52
CA GLN A 103 -4.80 -1.20 -4.85
C GLN A 103 -5.56 -0.22 -3.95
N ALA A 104 -6.84 -0.45 -3.75
CA ALA A 104 -7.66 0.34 -2.84
C ALA A 104 -7.15 0.25 -1.40
N PHE A 105 -6.62 -0.92 -0.99
CA PHE A 105 -6.00 -1.11 0.32
C PHE A 105 -4.76 -0.23 0.48
N GLU A 106 -3.93 -0.06 -0.52
CA GLU A 106 -2.76 0.83 -0.47
C GLU A 106 -3.17 2.29 -0.17
N LEU A 107 -4.23 2.78 -0.83
CA LEU A 107 -4.79 4.10 -0.56
C LEU A 107 -5.36 4.23 0.86
N SER A 108 -6.14 3.26 1.29
CA SER A 108 -6.77 3.30 2.61
C SER A 108 -5.76 3.15 3.74
N ASP A 109 -4.76 2.29 3.57
CA ASP A 109 -3.70 2.03 4.54
C ASP A 109 -2.88 3.29 4.81
N ALA A 110 -2.52 4.03 3.76
CA ALA A 110 -1.77 5.29 3.85
C ALA A 110 -2.46 6.37 4.67
N SER A 111 -3.78 6.31 4.85
CA SER A 111 -4.53 7.25 5.69
C SER A 111 -4.08 7.23 7.17
N ALA A 112 -3.42 6.15 7.60
CA ALA A 112 -2.79 6.04 8.92
C ALA A 112 -1.76 7.15 9.16
N GLU A 113 -1.00 7.50 8.13
CA GLU A 113 0.06 8.52 8.23
C GLU A 113 -0.49 9.94 8.31
N ARG A 114 -1.76 10.12 8.00
CA ARG A 114 -2.50 11.39 8.10
C ARG A 114 -3.25 11.53 9.42
N SER A 115 -3.08 10.58 10.36
CA SER A 115 -3.84 10.51 11.62
C SER A 115 -5.36 10.45 11.42
N ALA A 116 -5.82 9.96 10.28
CA ALA A 116 -7.25 9.74 10.04
C ALA A 116 -7.77 8.63 10.99
N SER A 117 -9.01 8.73 11.44
CA SER A 117 -9.64 7.71 12.30
C SER A 117 -9.98 6.44 11.55
N GLY A 118 -10.28 6.54 10.27
CA GLY A 118 -10.60 5.42 9.39
C GLY A 118 -10.52 5.85 7.93
N CYS A 119 -10.67 4.89 7.02
CA CYS A 119 -10.73 5.18 5.59
C CYS A 119 -11.65 4.19 4.90
N THR A 120 -12.34 4.64 3.86
CA THR A 120 -13.08 3.80 2.92
C THR A 120 -12.85 4.28 1.50
N VAL A 121 -12.95 3.38 0.52
CA VAL A 121 -12.80 3.68 -0.90
C VAL A 121 -14.07 3.22 -1.62
N LEU A 122 -14.69 4.12 -2.36
CA LEU A 122 -15.86 3.81 -3.17
C LEU A 122 -15.44 3.02 -4.41
N LEU A 123 -15.77 1.73 -4.44
CA LEU A 123 -15.45 0.81 -5.52
C LEU A 123 -16.71 0.31 -6.21
N ASP A 124 -16.56 -0.15 -7.46
CA ASP A 124 -17.58 -0.88 -8.17
C ASP A 124 -17.76 -2.31 -7.63
N GLU A 125 -18.85 -2.97 -7.99
CA GLU A 125 -19.15 -4.33 -7.53
C GLU A 125 -18.12 -5.36 -8.03
N ALA A 126 -17.67 -5.23 -9.29
CA ALA A 126 -16.83 -6.23 -9.94
C ALA A 126 -15.50 -6.54 -9.19
N PRO A 127 -14.67 -5.56 -8.80
CA PRO A 127 -13.46 -5.85 -8.03
C PRO A 127 -13.76 -6.44 -6.64
N ILE A 128 -14.89 -6.06 -6.02
CA ILE A 128 -15.28 -6.59 -4.72
C ILE A 128 -15.69 -8.07 -4.85
N ILE A 129 -16.51 -8.40 -5.85
CA ILE A 129 -16.96 -9.77 -6.13
C ILE A 129 -15.75 -10.66 -6.46
N GLU A 130 -14.81 -10.18 -7.27
CA GLU A 130 -13.57 -10.92 -7.58
C GLU A 130 -12.79 -11.25 -6.30
N TYR A 131 -12.56 -10.26 -5.45
CA TYR A 131 -11.86 -10.43 -4.18
C TYR A 131 -12.57 -11.40 -3.23
N LEU A 132 -13.90 -11.29 -3.09
CA LEU A 132 -14.67 -12.18 -2.23
C LEU A 132 -14.65 -13.62 -2.73
N ASN A 133 -14.78 -13.85 -4.04
CA ASN A 133 -14.68 -15.18 -4.64
C ASN A 133 -13.28 -15.79 -4.38
N SER A 134 -12.22 -15.02 -4.54
CA SER A 134 -10.87 -15.46 -4.21
C SER A 134 -10.75 -15.88 -2.73
N ASN A 135 -11.31 -15.09 -1.82
CA ASN A 135 -11.28 -15.41 -0.39
C ASN A 135 -12.13 -16.64 -0.03
N ILE A 136 -13.27 -16.85 -0.69
CA ILE A 136 -14.10 -18.07 -0.49
C ILE A 136 -13.28 -19.31 -0.83
N VAL A 137 -12.58 -19.31 -1.96
CA VAL A 137 -11.72 -20.41 -2.38
C VAL A 137 -10.59 -20.63 -1.37
N LEU A 138 -9.93 -19.55 -0.94
CA LEU A 138 -8.86 -19.62 0.07
C LEU A 138 -9.36 -20.23 1.39
N LEU A 139 -10.50 -19.78 1.91
CA LEU A 139 -11.05 -20.28 3.16
C LEU A 139 -11.39 -21.79 3.09
N ARG A 140 -11.98 -22.24 1.98
CA ARG A 140 -12.29 -23.66 1.77
C ARG A 140 -11.04 -24.51 1.57
N TRP A 141 -10.03 -23.97 0.89
CA TRP A 141 -8.74 -24.64 0.81
C TRP A 141 -8.09 -24.78 2.20
N LEU A 142 -8.12 -23.74 3.05
CA LEU A 142 -7.63 -23.82 4.42
C LEU A 142 -8.34 -24.93 5.23
N ILE A 143 -9.65 -25.10 5.04
CA ILE A 143 -10.41 -26.20 5.66
C ILE A 143 -9.89 -27.55 5.17
N SER A 144 -9.67 -27.72 3.86
CA SER A 144 -9.16 -28.98 3.30
C SER A 144 -7.75 -29.34 3.78
N GLU A 145 -6.93 -28.33 4.09
CA GLU A 145 -5.58 -28.49 4.66
C GLU A 145 -5.56 -28.69 6.19
N GLY A 146 -6.73 -28.77 6.81
CA GLY A 146 -6.85 -29.05 8.25
C GLY A 146 -6.53 -27.87 9.16
N TYR A 147 -6.68 -26.64 8.69
CA TYR A 147 -6.61 -25.45 9.54
C TYR A 147 -7.70 -25.48 10.61
N GLY A 148 -7.36 -24.99 11.81
CA GLY A 148 -8.27 -24.99 12.96
C GLY A 148 -9.56 -24.20 12.71
N ASP A 149 -10.62 -24.61 13.42
CA ASP A 149 -11.98 -24.05 13.36
C ASP A 149 -12.62 -23.99 11.95
N PRO A 150 -12.82 -25.15 11.30
CA PRO A 150 -13.41 -25.22 9.97
C PRO A 150 -14.83 -24.65 9.91
N ARG A 151 -15.59 -24.69 11.01
CA ARG A 151 -16.95 -24.13 11.08
C ARG A 151 -16.94 -22.59 10.93
N THR A 152 -15.98 -21.92 11.55
CA THR A 152 -15.88 -20.46 11.42
C THR A 152 -15.42 -20.07 10.01
N LEU A 153 -14.47 -20.81 9.43
CA LEU A 153 -14.02 -20.56 8.07
C LEU A 153 -15.16 -20.75 7.06
N GLU A 154 -15.90 -21.86 7.15
CA GLU A 154 -17.05 -22.13 6.27
C GLU A 154 -18.17 -21.08 6.45
N ARG A 155 -18.51 -20.71 7.68
CA ARG A 155 -19.50 -19.66 7.95
C ARG A 155 -19.10 -18.31 7.31
N ARG A 156 -17.81 -17.99 7.31
CA ARG A 156 -17.30 -16.77 6.66
C ARG A 156 -17.40 -16.87 5.15
N ALA A 157 -17.06 -18.02 4.56
CA ALA A 157 -17.23 -18.28 3.13
C ALA A 157 -18.69 -18.15 2.71
N GLN A 158 -19.62 -18.77 3.45
CA GLN A 158 -21.06 -18.70 3.18
C GLN A 158 -21.60 -17.25 3.26
N LYS A 159 -21.16 -16.45 4.23
CA LYS A 159 -21.56 -15.03 4.30
C LYS A 159 -21.08 -14.23 3.09
N MET A 160 -19.89 -14.51 2.55
CA MET A 160 -19.42 -13.90 1.33
C MET A 160 -20.26 -14.32 0.13
N GLU A 161 -20.61 -15.61 0.01
CA GLU A 161 -21.50 -16.11 -1.03
C GLU A 161 -22.91 -15.51 -0.96
N GLU A 162 -23.44 -15.33 0.25
CA GLU A 162 -24.74 -14.68 0.46
C GLU A 162 -24.70 -13.24 -0.03
N TRP A 163 -23.65 -12.50 0.31
CA TRP A 163 -23.50 -11.12 -0.13
C TRP A 163 -23.34 -11.00 -1.65
N ILE A 164 -22.59 -11.91 -2.29
CA ILE A 164 -22.40 -11.95 -3.76
C ILE A 164 -23.72 -12.18 -4.52
N LYS A 165 -24.69 -12.86 -3.94
CA LYS A 165 -26.00 -13.11 -4.59
C LYS A 165 -26.85 -11.87 -4.71
N ASP A 166 -26.70 -10.92 -3.81
CA ASP A 166 -27.44 -9.66 -3.78
C ASP A 166 -26.50 -8.57 -3.21
N PRO A 167 -25.52 -8.11 -4.01
CA PRO A 167 -24.51 -7.19 -3.54
C PRO A 167 -25.10 -5.82 -3.25
N VAL A 168 -24.91 -5.34 -2.04
CA VAL A 168 -25.30 -4.00 -1.62
C VAL A 168 -24.04 -3.25 -1.23
N LEU A 169 -23.71 -2.21 -2.01
CA LEU A 169 -22.58 -1.33 -1.70
C LEU A 169 -23.07 -0.13 -0.89
N LEU A 170 -22.36 0.15 0.18
CA LEU A 170 -22.53 1.39 0.92
C LEU A 170 -22.20 2.56 0.00
N LYS A 171 -23.09 3.52 -0.04
CA LYS A 171 -22.94 4.78 -0.80
C LYS A 171 -23.22 5.95 0.13
N PRO A 172 -22.56 7.09 -0.08
CA PRO A 172 -22.87 8.27 0.70
C PRO A 172 -24.32 8.71 0.45
N ASP A 173 -24.96 9.24 1.48
CA ASP A 173 -26.28 9.86 1.35
C ASP A 173 -26.22 11.03 0.37
N LYS A 174 -27.32 11.29 -0.35
CA LYS A 174 -27.41 12.40 -1.35
C LYS A 174 -27.09 13.78 -0.77
N ASN A 175 -27.24 13.94 0.53
CA ASN A 175 -27.01 15.18 1.28
C ASN A 175 -25.94 14.99 2.36
N ALA A 176 -25.03 14.05 2.17
CA ALA A 176 -23.89 13.84 3.06
C ALA A 176 -23.10 15.15 3.22
N LYS A 177 -22.72 15.44 4.45
CA LYS A 177 -21.91 16.62 4.79
C LYS A 177 -20.51 16.18 5.11
N TYR A 178 -19.55 16.86 4.50
CA TYR A 178 -18.13 16.64 4.72
C TYR A 178 -17.52 17.84 5.44
N ALA A 179 -16.55 17.58 6.31
CA ALA A 179 -15.75 18.64 6.95
C ALA A 179 -14.93 19.41 5.90
N GLU A 180 -14.48 18.70 4.85
CA GLU A 180 -13.78 19.27 3.70
C GLU A 180 -13.93 18.34 2.47
N ILE A 181 -13.80 18.92 1.28
CA ILE A 181 -13.75 18.19 0.00
C ILE A 181 -12.45 18.56 -0.71
N ILE A 182 -11.63 17.55 -0.98
CA ILE A 182 -10.35 17.70 -1.69
C ILE A 182 -10.51 17.07 -3.07
N GLU A 183 -10.54 17.90 -4.10
CA GLU A 183 -10.59 17.45 -5.50
C GLU A 183 -9.18 17.34 -6.05
N ILE A 184 -8.88 16.22 -6.72
CA ILE A 184 -7.58 15.90 -7.33
C ILE A 184 -7.84 15.48 -8.78
N ASN A 185 -7.26 16.23 -9.71
CA ASN A 185 -7.31 15.92 -11.13
C ASN A 185 -6.08 15.09 -11.51
N LEU A 186 -6.27 13.84 -11.88
CA LEU A 186 -5.19 12.92 -12.30
C LEU A 186 -4.48 13.37 -13.58
N ASP A 187 -5.15 14.13 -14.43
CA ASP A 187 -4.52 14.67 -15.65
C ASP A 187 -3.42 15.71 -15.34
N GLU A 188 -3.42 16.27 -14.12
CA GLU A 188 -2.43 17.23 -13.66
C GLU A 188 -1.24 16.59 -12.92
N ILE A 189 -1.33 15.29 -12.59
CA ILE A 189 -0.23 14.54 -11.96
C ILE A 189 0.59 13.90 -13.07
N THR A 190 1.67 14.56 -13.48
CA THR A 190 2.46 14.17 -14.66
C THR A 190 3.85 13.64 -14.31
N GLU A 191 4.23 13.68 -13.02
CA GLU A 191 5.53 13.20 -12.53
C GLU A 191 5.38 12.56 -11.13
N PRO A 192 6.33 11.71 -10.71
CA PRO A 192 6.31 11.08 -9.39
C PRO A 192 6.28 12.08 -8.25
N LEU A 193 5.52 11.70 -7.22
CA LEU A 193 5.41 12.43 -5.96
C LEU A 193 6.13 11.67 -4.84
N LEU A 194 7.05 12.34 -4.16
CA LEU A 194 7.82 11.75 -3.07
C LEU A 194 7.59 12.50 -1.76
N ALA A 195 7.55 11.76 -0.65
CA ALA A 195 7.70 12.39 0.66
C ALA A 195 9.18 12.64 0.94
N CYS A 196 9.51 13.89 1.31
CA CYS A 196 10.85 14.29 1.68
C CYS A 196 11.27 13.73 3.04
N PRO A 197 12.57 13.71 3.37
CA PRO A 197 13.05 13.13 4.63
C PRO A 197 12.40 13.73 5.88
N ASN A 198 12.14 12.84 6.85
CA ASN A 198 11.69 13.12 8.20
C ASN A 198 10.21 13.52 8.38
N ASP A 199 9.44 13.67 7.31
CA ASP A 199 8.00 13.89 7.39
C ASP A 199 7.26 13.24 6.21
N PRO A 200 6.30 12.32 6.45
CA PRO A 200 5.53 11.68 5.38
C PRO A 200 4.51 12.62 4.72
N ASP A 201 4.32 13.82 5.26
CA ASP A 201 3.45 14.85 4.70
C ASP A 201 4.21 15.86 3.81
N ASP A 202 5.55 15.95 3.91
CA ASP A 202 6.36 16.87 3.09
C ASP A 202 6.50 16.31 1.66
N ILE A 203 5.44 16.45 0.88
CA ILE A 203 5.40 15.93 -0.49
C ILE A 203 5.89 16.96 -1.49
N LYS A 204 6.77 16.49 -2.37
CA LYS A 204 7.27 17.26 -3.53
C LYS A 204 7.28 16.39 -4.78
N THR A 205 7.27 17.05 -5.93
CA THR A 205 7.47 16.37 -7.21
C THR A 205 8.94 15.97 -7.39
N LEU A 206 9.18 14.99 -8.23
CA LEU A 206 10.55 14.54 -8.55
C LEU A 206 11.41 15.72 -9.06
N SER A 207 10.83 16.57 -9.91
CA SER A 207 11.53 17.74 -10.46
C SER A 207 11.84 18.81 -9.41
N GLU A 208 10.97 19.01 -8.40
CA GLU A 208 11.22 19.95 -7.29
C GLU A 208 12.37 19.50 -6.40
N ILE A 209 12.52 18.17 -6.20
CA ILE A 209 13.61 17.61 -5.38
C ILE A 209 14.93 17.66 -6.16
N GLY A 210 14.89 17.37 -7.46
CA GLY A 210 16.06 17.30 -8.32
C GLY A 210 16.97 16.10 -8.02
N GLU A 211 18.17 16.12 -8.58
CA GLU A 211 19.14 15.04 -8.44
C GLU A 211 19.65 14.95 -6.99
N GLN A 212 19.51 13.77 -6.40
CA GLN A 212 20.02 13.42 -5.08
C GLN A 212 20.79 12.10 -5.17
N LYS A 213 22.00 12.06 -4.64
CA LYS A 213 22.73 10.78 -4.47
C LYS A 213 21.99 9.91 -3.46
N ILE A 214 21.82 8.64 -3.79
CA ILE A 214 21.15 7.66 -2.93
C ILE A 214 22.14 6.55 -2.58
N ASP A 215 22.24 6.25 -1.30
CA ASP A 215 23.16 5.23 -0.78
C ASP A 215 22.48 3.87 -0.65
N GLU A 216 21.24 3.85 -0.16
CA GLU A 216 20.45 2.61 0.02
C GLU A 216 19.02 2.75 -0.48
N VAL A 217 18.43 1.63 -0.84
CA VAL A 217 17.02 1.56 -1.29
C VAL A 217 16.32 0.41 -0.56
N PHE A 218 15.10 0.64 -0.12
CA PHE A 218 14.24 -0.38 0.47
C PHE A 218 12.90 -0.48 -0.24
N ILE A 219 12.58 -1.67 -0.77
CA ILE A 219 11.28 -2.02 -1.35
C ILE A 219 10.61 -3.04 -0.43
N GLY A 220 9.57 -2.62 0.27
CA GLY A 220 8.81 -3.42 1.23
C GLY A 220 7.87 -2.55 2.04
N SER A 221 6.91 -3.12 2.64
CA SER A 221 5.94 -2.63 3.63
C SER A 221 4.56 -3.28 3.40
N CYS A 222 3.63 -3.13 4.35
CA CYS A 222 2.24 -3.60 4.21
C CYS A 222 1.50 -2.96 3.02
N MET A 223 1.88 -1.76 2.59
CA MET A 223 1.32 -1.06 1.44
C MET A 223 1.90 -1.50 0.08
N THR A 224 3.02 -2.23 0.08
CA THR A 224 3.68 -2.63 -1.16
C THR A 224 3.14 -3.99 -1.60
N ASN A 225 2.15 -3.99 -2.48
CA ASN A 225 1.56 -5.23 -3.00
C ASN A 225 2.49 -5.95 -4.00
N ILE A 226 2.14 -7.19 -4.36
CA ILE A 226 2.97 -8.06 -5.21
C ILE A 226 3.28 -7.45 -6.59
N GLY A 227 2.39 -6.66 -7.16
CA GLY A 227 2.60 -5.99 -8.44
C GLY A 227 3.81 -5.08 -8.44
N HIS A 228 4.03 -4.35 -7.36
CA HIS A 228 5.20 -3.47 -7.21
C HIS A 228 6.53 -4.24 -7.16
N PHE A 229 6.54 -5.42 -6.55
CA PHE A 229 7.72 -6.29 -6.58
C PHE A 229 7.99 -6.81 -7.99
N ARG A 230 6.96 -7.19 -8.74
CA ARG A 230 7.12 -7.58 -10.15
C ARG A 230 7.64 -6.43 -11.00
N ALA A 231 7.11 -5.21 -10.82
CA ALA A 231 7.58 -4.01 -11.50
C ALA A 231 9.08 -3.76 -11.21
N ALA A 232 9.47 -3.79 -9.93
CA ALA A 232 10.87 -3.68 -9.54
C ALA A 232 11.74 -4.78 -10.17
N GLY A 233 11.27 -6.04 -10.16
CA GLY A 233 11.96 -7.15 -10.80
C GLY A 233 12.15 -6.97 -12.30
N LYS A 234 11.14 -6.47 -13.00
CA LYS A 234 11.23 -6.17 -14.44
C LYS A 234 12.22 -5.06 -14.73
N LEU A 235 12.31 -4.03 -13.91
CA LEU A 235 13.31 -2.97 -14.04
C LEU A 235 14.73 -3.49 -13.79
N LEU A 236 14.89 -4.45 -12.88
CA LEU A 236 16.17 -5.05 -12.51
C LEU A 236 16.62 -6.21 -13.42
N GLU A 237 15.82 -6.64 -14.40
CA GLU A 237 16.03 -7.86 -15.19
C GLU A 237 17.41 -7.93 -15.87
N ASN A 238 17.97 -6.77 -16.25
CA ASN A 238 19.29 -6.67 -16.87
C ASN A 238 20.35 -6.06 -15.94
N ALA A 239 20.07 -5.84 -14.68
CA ALA A 239 21.03 -5.33 -13.73
C ALA A 239 21.91 -6.46 -13.19
N SER A 240 23.23 -6.27 -13.17
CA SER A 240 24.19 -7.24 -12.62
C SER A 240 24.96 -6.71 -11.42
N GLU A 241 25.02 -5.40 -11.25
CA GLU A 241 25.68 -4.74 -10.13
C GLU A 241 24.99 -3.39 -9.91
N LEU A 242 24.52 -3.17 -8.69
CA LEU A 242 23.84 -1.95 -8.33
C LEU A 242 24.79 -1.00 -7.60
N PRO A 243 24.79 0.29 -7.92
CA PRO A 243 25.57 1.30 -7.20
C PRO A 243 25.06 1.56 -5.78
N THR A 244 23.83 1.11 -5.46
CA THR A 244 23.22 1.23 -4.14
C THR A 244 23.04 -0.14 -3.48
N ARG A 245 22.91 -0.18 -2.16
CA ARG A 245 22.43 -1.38 -1.47
C ARG A 245 20.90 -1.42 -1.57
N LEU A 246 20.37 -2.36 -2.33
CA LEU A 246 18.94 -2.58 -2.46
C LEU A 246 18.47 -3.71 -1.54
N TRP A 247 17.43 -3.43 -0.76
CA TRP A 247 16.75 -4.36 0.12
C TRP A 247 15.33 -4.64 -0.39
N ILE A 248 14.93 -5.91 -0.41
CA ILE A 248 13.56 -6.33 -0.76
C ILE A 248 12.98 -7.20 0.35
N SER A 249 11.78 -6.83 0.82
CA SER A 249 11.02 -7.59 1.82
C SER A 249 9.53 -7.59 1.47
N PRO A 250 9.00 -8.66 0.85
CA PRO A 250 7.57 -8.78 0.59
C PRO A 250 6.75 -8.76 1.88
N PRO A 251 5.49 -8.30 1.86
CA PRO A 251 4.66 -8.21 3.05
C PRO A 251 4.28 -9.58 3.61
N THR A 252 4.10 -10.59 2.77
CA THR A 252 3.65 -11.92 3.18
C THR A 252 4.51 -13.04 2.62
N ARG A 253 4.42 -14.23 3.26
CA ARG A 253 5.05 -15.44 2.73
C ARG A 253 4.42 -15.90 1.41
N MET A 254 3.15 -15.60 1.19
CA MET A 254 2.47 -15.91 -0.07
C MET A 254 3.04 -15.09 -1.21
N ASP A 255 3.25 -13.80 -1.01
CA ASP A 255 3.90 -12.94 -2.01
C ASP A 255 5.31 -13.42 -2.33
N LYS A 256 6.09 -13.76 -1.31
CA LYS A 256 7.44 -14.33 -1.48
C LYS A 256 7.38 -15.59 -2.34
N PHE A 257 6.54 -16.55 -1.96
CA PHE A 257 6.40 -17.83 -2.67
C PHE A 257 6.04 -17.61 -4.14
N GLN A 258 5.04 -16.74 -4.40
CA GLN A 258 4.61 -16.44 -5.76
C GLN A 258 5.73 -15.78 -6.59
N LEU A 259 6.48 -14.86 -6.00
CA LEU A 259 7.62 -14.21 -6.67
C LEU A 259 8.78 -15.20 -6.93
N GLU A 260 8.98 -16.19 -6.06
CA GLU A 260 9.94 -17.29 -6.27
C GLU A 260 9.51 -18.17 -7.45
N GLU A 261 8.24 -18.60 -7.51
CA GLU A 261 7.69 -19.40 -8.61
C GLU A 261 7.74 -18.68 -9.97
N GLU A 262 7.55 -17.36 -9.96
CA GLU A 262 7.63 -16.52 -11.16
C GLU A 262 9.08 -16.17 -11.56
N GLY A 263 10.09 -16.58 -10.79
CA GLY A 263 11.50 -16.39 -11.07
C GLY A 263 12.06 -15.02 -10.67
N PHE A 264 11.29 -14.15 -10.02
CA PHE A 264 11.77 -12.81 -9.63
C PHE A 264 12.89 -12.86 -8.58
N TYR A 265 12.91 -13.87 -7.71
CA TYR A 265 14.00 -14.03 -6.73
C TYR A 265 15.35 -14.33 -7.37
N GLU A 266 15.39 -15.02 -8.52
CA GLU A 266 16.63 -15.20 -9.28
C GLU A 266 17.08 -13.87 -9.93
N ILE A 267 16.14 -13.04 -10.40
CA ILE A 267 16.46 -11.69 -10.91
C ILE A 267 17.07 -10.84 -9.79
N TYR A 268 16.43 -10.81 -8.61
CA TYR A 268 16.95 -10.06 -7.46
C TYR A 268 18.34 -10.52 -7.04
N LYS A 269 18.56 -11.82 -6.98
CA LYS A 269 19.86 -12.40 -6.65
C LYS A 269 20.94 -12.02 -7.66
N ASN A 270 20.64 -12.09 -8.96
CA ASN A 270 21.56 -11.70 -10.02
C ASN A 270 21.92 -10.22 -9.99
N ALA A 271 20.99 -9.37 -9.60
CA ALA A 271 21.20 -7.94 -9.38
C ALA A 271 21.92 -7.61 -8.06
N GLY A 272 22.26 -8.60 -7.22
CA GLY A 272 22.90 -8.38 -5.92
C GLY A 272 21.98 -7.82 -4.83
N VAL A 273 20.67 -7.99 -4.99
CA VAL A 273 19.68 -7.51 -4.02
C VAL A 273 19.72 -8.32 -2.74
N ARG A 274 19.65 -7.65 -1.60
CA ARG A 274 19.46 -8.30 -0.30
C ARG A 274 17.97 -8.52 -0.04
N THR A 275 17.57 -9.79 0.00
CA THR A 275 16.20 -10.17 0.35
C THR A 275 16.09 -10.46 1.85
N GLU A 276 15.01 -9.97 2.46
CA GLU A 276 14.72 -10.14 3.88
C GLU A 276 13.50 -11.05 4.10
N ILE A 277 13.32 -11.48 5.35
CA ILE A 277 12.15 -12.26 5.76
C ILE A 277 10.89 -11.43 5.51
N PRO A 278 9.83 -12.02 4.91
CA PRO A 278 8.57 -11.32 4.71
C PRO A 278 8.03 -10.67 5.97
N GLY A 279 7.58 -9.41 5.84
CA GLY A 279 7.04 -8.62 6.95
C GLY A 279 7.51 -7.18 6.94
N CYS A 280 7.49 -6.53 8.10
CA CYS A 280 7.81 -5.10 8.22
C CYS A 280 9.30 -4.76 7.99
N SER A 281 10.23 -5.63 8.42
CA SER A 281 11.67 -5.47 8.21
C SER A 281 12.17 -4.03 8.47
N LEU A 282 12.82 -3.39 7.50
CA LEU A 282 13.35 -2.04 7.60
C LEU A 282 12.26 -0.98 7.85
N CYS A 283 11.03 -1.20 7.38
CA CYS A 283 9.91 -0.26 7.61
C CYS A 283 9.70 0.07 9.10
N MET A 284 10.02 -0.87 10.00
CA MET A 284 10.00 -0.64 11.46
C MET A 284 11.40 -0.48 12.07
N GLY A 285 12.46 -0.80 11.31
CA GLY A 285 13.84 -0.80 11.78
C GLY A 285 14.12 -1.80 12.91
N ASN A 286 13.37 -2.92 12.95
CA ASN A 286 13.44 -3.91 14.02
C ASN A 286 14.16 -5.20 13.63
N GLN A 287 14.18 -5.57 12.36
CA GLN A 287 14.87 -6.78 11.84
C GLN A 287 16.16 -6.42 11.12
N ALA A 288 16.15 -5.31 10.41
CA ALA A 288 17.31 -4.76 9.73
C ALA A 288 17.25 -3.24 9.75
N ARG A 289 18.38 -2.59 9.57
CA ARG A 289 18.51 -1.13 9.53
C ARG A 289 19.50 -0.75 8.43
N VAL A 290 19.28 0.41 7.84
CA VAL A 290 20.23 1.02 6.91
C VAL A 290 21.44 1.59 7.67
N GLU A 291 22.53 1.87 6.95
CA GLU A 291 23.72 2.48 7.55
C GLU A 291 23.42 3.87 8.15
N PRO A 292 24.12 4.27 9.21
CA PRO A 292 23.91 5.58 9.81
C PRO A 292 24.18 6.73 8.82
N ASN A 293 23.36 7.76 8.89
CA ASN A 293 23.47 9.00 8.11
C ASN A 293 23.38 8.82 6.58
N CYS A 294 22.93 7.67 6.07
CA CYS A 294 22.75 7.45 4.64
C CYS A 294 21.48 8.13 4.11
N THR A 295 21.46 8.34 2.80
CA THR A 295 20.28 8.81 2.07
C THR A 295 19.59 7.62 1.42
N VAL A 296 18.30 7.47 1.69
CA VAL A 296 17.51 6.27 1.36
C VAL A 296 16.28 6.65 0.55
N VAL A 297 15.96 5.85 -0.46
CA VAL A 297 14.64 5.82 -1.08
C VAL A 297 13.89 4.56 -0.63
N SER A 298 12.65 4.71 -0.20
CA SER A 298 11.91 3.62 0.44
C SER A 298 10.44 3.59 0.05
N THR A 299 9.87 2.39 -0.03
CA THR A 299 8.42 2.18 -0.13
C THR A 299 7.75 2.00 1.23
N SER A 300 8.45 2.24 2.33
CA SER A 300 7.87 2.20 3.68
C SER A 300 6.70 3.19 3.81
N THR A 301 5.92 2.99 4.87
CA THR A 301 4.79 3.87 5.16
C THR A 301 5.24 5.18 5.82
N ARG A 302 6.36 5.17 6.55
CA ARG A 302 6.84 6.26 7.41
C ARG A 302 8.33 6.50 7.22
N ASN A 303 8.73 7.77 7.32
CA ASN A 303 10.12 8.21 7.25
C ASN A 303 10.51 9.12 8.42
N PHE A 304 9.89 8.96 9.58
CA PHE A 304 10.26 9.74 10.77
C PHE A 304 11.74 9.57 11.12
N PRO A 305 12.37 10.56 11.76
CA PRO A 305 13.78 10.52 12.12
C PRO A 305 14.18 9.22 12.81
N ASN A 306 15.31 8.66 12.41
CA ASN A 306 15.91 7.43 12.95
C ASN A 306 15.08 6.14 12.76
N ARG A 307 14.01 6.16 11.96
CA ARG A 307 13.13 5.00 11.82
C ARG A 307 13.78 3.84 11.08
N LEU A 308 14.39 4.08 9.93
CA LEU A 308 15.07 3.05 9.13
C LEU A 308 16.53 2.86 9.55
N GLY A 309 17.16 3.90 10.06
CA GLY A 309 18.55 3.93 10.51
C GLY A 309 18.87 5.23 11.24
N ASP A 310 19.93 5.24 12.04
CA ASP A 310 20.32 6.41 12.84
C ASP A 310 20.79 7.54 11.92
N GLY A 311 20.15 8.72 12.00
CA GLY A 311 20.46 9.88 11.15
C GLY A 311 20.14 9.70 9.66
N ALA A 312 19.47 8.61 9.25
CA ALA A 312 19.16 8.37 7.86
C ALA A 312 18.13 9.37 7.32
N ASN A 313 18.37 9.88 6.11
CA ASN A 313 17.46 10.74 5.36
C ASN A 313 16.65 9.89 4.39
N VAL A 314 15.35 9.68 4.68
CA VAL A 314 14.52 8.72 3.96
C VAL A 314 13.46 9.42 3.15
N TYR A 315 13.53 9.28 1.82
CA TYR A 315 12.46 9.62 0.88
C TYR A 315 11.46 8.47 0.78
N LEU A 316 10.17 8.76 0.72
CA LEU A 316 9.15 7.76 0.42
C LEU A 316 8.68 7.91 -1.02
N SER A 317 8.70 6.80 -1.77
CA SER A 317 8.33 6.78 -3.18
C SER A 317 7.62 5.48 -3.59
N SER A 318 7.27 5.38 -4.88
CA SER A 318 6.86 4.12 -5.50
C SER A 318 8.01 3.12 -5.57
N ALA A 319 7.68 1.83 -5.71
CA ALA A 319 8.66 0.77 -5.89
C ALA A 319 9.38 0.88 -7.24
N GLU A 320 8.68 1.39 -8.24
CA GLU A 320 9.20 1.62 -9.57
C GLU A 320 10.30 2.70 -9.54
N LEU A 321 10.02 3.84 -8.91
CA LEU A 321 11.02 4.90 -8.73
C LEU A 321 12.18 4.42 -7.85
N ALA A 322 11.91 3.68 -6.80
CA ALA A 322 12.92 3.09 -5.93
C ALA A 322 13.86 2.14 -6.71
N ALA A 323 13.30 1.27 -7.56
CA ALA A 323 14.11 0.36 -8.39
C ALA A 323 14.97 1.12 -9.41
N ILE A 324 14.41 2.12 -10.10
CA ILE A 324 15.16 2.97 -11.02
C ILE A 324 16.29 3.70 -10.28
N THR A 325 15.98 4.24 -9.11
CA THR A 325 16.98 4.90 -8.25
C THR A 325 18.11 3.95 -7.86
N SER A 326 17.79 2.68 -7.59
CA SER A 326 18.82 1.69 -7.25
C SER A 326 19.77 1.39 -8.40
N ILE A 327 19.28 1.43 -9.65
CA ILE A 327 20.07 1.24 -10.87
C ILE A 327 21.00 2.44 -11.13
N LEU A 328 20.51 3.65 -10.87
CA LEU A 328 21.23 4.89 -11.18
C LEU A 328 22.15 5.38 -10.05
N GLY A 329 21.91 4.96 -8.81
CA GLY A 329 22.60 5.46 -7.61
C GLY A 329 22.17 6.88 -7.19
N LYS A 330 21.13 7.40 -7.82
CA LYS A 330 20.61 8.75 -7.62
C LYS A 330 19.12 8.81 -7.95
N LEU A 331 18.42 9.83 -7.49
CA LEU A 331 17.10 10.14 -8.03
C LEU A 331 17.22 10.46 -9.52
N PRO A 332 16.40 9.85 -10.38
CA PRO A 332 16.46 10.08 -11.83
C PRO A 332 16.00 11.50 -12.20
N SER A 333 16.42 11.99 -13.33
CA SER A 333 15.69 13.05 -14.02
C SER A 333 14.34 12.52 -14.53
N LEU A 334 13.41 13.41 -14.85
CA LEU A 334 12.10 13.01 -15.36
C LEU A 334 12.21 12.21 -16.68
N ASP A 335 13.12 12.60 -17.56
CA ASP A 335 13.37 11.90 -18.83
C ASP A 335 13.94 10.48 -18.58
N GLU A 336 14.90 10.34 -17.66
CA GLU A 336 15.43 9.04 -17.25
C GLU A 336 14.30 8.17 -16.70
N TYR A 337 13.48 8.70 -15.77
CA TYR A 337 12.36 8.00 -15.19
C TYR A 337 11.38 7.47 -16.24
N HIS A 338 10.90 8.34 -17.12
CA HIS A 338 9.96 7.96 -18.17
C HIS A 338 10.53 6.93 -19.14
N SER A 339 11.84 7.02 -19.43
CA SER A 339 12.52 6.03 -20.28
C SER A 339 12.43 4.62 -19.70
N TYR A 340 12.68 4.46 -18.38
CA TYR A 340 12.53 3.18 -17.69
C TYR A 340 11.08 2.72 -17.59
N MET A 341 10.16 3.63 -17.29
CA MET A 341 8.74 3.32 -17.10
C MET A 341 8.01 2.91 -18.38
N LYS A 342 8.55 3.23 -19.55
CA LYS A 342 7.92 2.90 -20.84
C LYS A 342 7.59 1.41 -20.95
N ASN A 343 8.51 0.53 -20.56
CA ASN A 343 8.31 -0.92 -20.61
C ASN A 343 7.31 -1.38 -19.55
N ILE A 344 7.36 -0.81 -18.35
CA ILE A 344 6.43 -1.14 -17.27
C ILE A 344 4.99 -0.81 -17.67
N ASN A 345 4.77 0.36 -18.26
CA ASN A 345 3.45 0.80 -18.72
C ASN A 345 2.85 -0.16 -19.76
N THR A 346 3.66 -0.71 -20.66
CA THR A 346 3.19 -1.67 -21.68
C THR A 346 2.87 -3.06 -21.12
N MET A 347 3.42 -3.40 -19.96
CA MET A 347 3.24 -4.69 -19.29
C MET A 347 2.34 -4.59 -18.05
N SER A 348 1.64 -3.48 -17.87
CA SER A 348 0.88 -3.18 -16.64
C SER A 348 -0.10 -4.28 -16.25
N GLU A 349 -0.85 -4.85 -17.21
CA GLU A 349 -1.81 -5.92 -16.94
C GLU A 349 -1.16 -7.22 -16.44
N ASP A 350 0.07 -7.51 -16.86
CA ASP A 350 0.82 -8.69 -16.41
C ASP A 350 1.53 -8.45 -15.08
N ILE A 351 2.03 -7.28 -14.85
CA ILE A 351 2.75 -6.88 -13.64
C ILE A 351 1.79 -6.75 -12.45
N PHE A 352 0.69 -5.99 -12.61
CA PHE A 352 -0.25 -5.70 -11.53
C PHE A 352 -1.39 -6.71 -11.43
N LYS A 353 -1.08 -7.99 -11.65
CA LYS A 353 -1.94 -9.11 -11.27
C LYS A 353 -1.82 -9.34 -9.77
N TYR A 354 -2.95 -9.39 -9.11
CA TYR A 354 -2.98 -9.66 -7.67
C TYR A 354 -3.23 -11.13 -7.40
N MET A 355 -2.93 -11.58 -6.19
CA MET A 355 -3.11 -12.96 -5.78
C MET A 355 -4.60 -13.29 -5.79
N ASN A 356 -5.02 -14.10 -6.76
CA ASN A 356 -6.38 -14.54 -6.92
C ASN A 356 -6.44 -16.07 -6.85
N CYS A 357 -6.96 -16.60 -5.75
CA CYS A 357 -7.04 -18.05 -5.52
C CYS A 357 -7.86 -18.80 -6.57
N LEU A 358 -8.69 -18.12 -7.36
CA LEU A 358 -9.38 -18.74 -8.50
C LEU A 358 -8.43 -19.08 -9.65
N LEU A 359 -7.34 -18.32 -9.79
CA LEU A 359 -6.33 -18.52 -10.84
C LEU A 359 -5.22 -19.46 -10.38
N TYR A 360 -4.94 -19.50 -9.09
CA TYR A 360 -3.83 -20.22 -8.46
C TYR A 360 -4.27 -21.47 -7.69
N THR A 361 -5.44 -22.04 -8.00
CA THR A 361 -6.01 -23.21 -7.32
C THR A 361 -5.27 -24.53 -7.55
N SER A 362 -3.99 -24.46 -7.88
CA SER A 362 -3.07 -25.60 -7.81
C SER A 362 -1.74 -25.27 -7.12
N PRO A 363 -1.68 -24.55 -6.00
CA PRO A 363 -0.54 -24.76 -5.15
C PRO A 363 -0.68 -26.18 -4.64
N SER A 364 0.31 -27.03 -4.94
CA SER A 364 0.36 -28.31 -4.28
C SER A 364 0.34 -28.08 -2.77
N PRO A 365 -0.49 -28.78 -2.00
CA PRO A 365 -0.49 -28.72 -0.53
C PRO A 365 0.90 -28.97 0.09
N ARG A 366 1.81 -29.59 -0.68
CA ARG A 366 3.20 -29.85 -0.27
C ARG A 366 4.03 -28.57 -0.16
N ASP A 367 3.75 -27.57 -0.99
CA ASP A 367 4.56 -26.36 -1.12
C ASP A 367 4.40 -25.42 0.06
N LEU A 368 3.20 -25.40 0.68
CA LEU A 368 2.93 -24.65 1.89
C LEU A 368 3.37 -25.38 3.18
N ARG A 369 3.56 -26.70 3.14
CA ARG A 369 4.11 -27.47 4.28
C ARG A 369 5.62 -27.32 4.42
N ALA A 370 6.34 -27.06 3.35
CA ALA A 370 7.81 -26.87 3.38
C ALA A 370 8.24 -25.56 4.04
N SER A 371 7.30 -24.69 4.42
CA SER A 371 7.57 -23.39 5.05
C SER A 371 7.28 -23.34 6.57
N ARG A 372 7.18 -24.51 7.23
CA ARG A 372 7.08 -24.60 8.70
C ARG A 372 8.44 -24.80 9.35
#